data_08431a7c47d09b38c84575e9b1c7da06
#
_entry.id   08431a7c47d09b38c84575e9b1c7da06
#
_cell.length_a   1.000
_cell.length_b   1.000
_cell.length_c   1.000
_cell.angle_alpha   90.00
_cell.angle_beta   90.00
_cell.angle_gamma   90.00
#
_symmetry.space_group_name_H-M   'P 1'
#
loop_
_entity.id
_entity.type
_entity.pdbx_description
1 polymer ?
#
loop_
_entity_poly.entity_id
_entity_poly.type
_entity_poly.pdbx_seq_one_letter_code
_entity_poly.pdbx_strand_id
1 'polypeptide(L)'
;AFDKAINKQVMVDQLMLGEGQVAVGPMPKYHPYYDENLKPNTYDPEAAETMLKEAGFNFDKEYLMIVPKGNQVREQSALLIQQDLEKIGVKVKIETYDFTTLLQMLREGKADLGLLGGGSNIDPNESSVILKPNDARNYSLVKDPKWFDLANEGASKVTKEERKKCYDAYQEALVEDQPYIWLYHQNDLWAYSKRLAEVPRSE
;
A
#
# COMPACT_ATOMS: atom_id res chain seq x y z
N ALA A 1 -9.40 -8.27 6.62
CA ALA A 1 -10.72 -7.63 6.70
C ALA A 1 -10.71 -6.24 6.05
N PHE A 2 -9.93 -5.26 6.53
CA PHE A 2 -9.93 -3.88 6.01
C PHE A 2 -9.68 -3.78 4.51
N ASP A 3 -8.79 -4.61 3.97
CA ASP A 3 -8.53 -4.66 2.52
C ASP A 3 -9.79 -4.98 1.70
N LYS A 4 -10.69 -5.82 2.22
CA LYS A 4 -11.98 -6.15 1.60
C LYS A 4 -13.04 -5.06 1.81
N ALA A 5 -12.92 -4.27 2.88
CA ALA A 5 -13.86 -3.20 3.19
C ALA A 5 -13.64 -1.94 2.33
N ILE A 6 -12.45 -1.75 1.74
CA ILE A 6 -12.07 -0.54 1.04
C ILE A 6 -12.23 -0.70 -0.47
N ASN A 7 -13.05 0.15 -1.09
CA ASN A 7 -13.26 0.16 -2.54
C ASN A 7 -12.12 0.91 -3.25
N LYS A 8 -11.05 0.20 -3.54
CA LYS A 8 -9.86 0.77 -4.18
C LYS A 8 -10.11 1.25 -5.61
N GLN A 9 -11.05 0.62 -6.34
CA GLN A 9 -11.37 1.02 -7.71
C GLN A 9 -11.94 2.43 -7.77
N VAL A 10 -12.78 2.81 -6.81
CA VAL A 10 -13.33 4.18 -6.72
C VAL A 10 -12.22 5.22 -6.57
N MET A 11 -11.13 4.90 -5.86
CA MET A 11 -9.98 5.80 -5.75
C MET A 11 -9.29 6.02 -7.10
N VAL A 12 -9.09 4.96 -7.87
CA VAL A 12 -8.49 5.06 -9.21
C VAL A 12 -9.39 5.85 -10.16
N ASP A 13 -10.69 5.56 -10.16
CA ASP A 13 -11.63 6.15 -11.09
C ASP A 13 -11.90 7.65 -10.77
N GLN A 14 -12.08 7.98 -9.49
CA GLN A 14 -12.51 9.33 -9.10
C GLN A 14 -11.35 10.26 -8.76
N LEU A 15 -10.29 9.77 -8.07
CA LEU A 15 -9.19 10.63 -7.65
C LEU A 15 -8.09 10.74 -8.70
N MET A 16 -7.91 9.69 -9.53
CA MET A 16 -6.88 9.64 -10.56
C MET A 16 -7.45 9.74 -11.97
N LEU A 17 -8.77 9.88 -12.11
CA LEU A 17 -9.46 9.95 -13.41
C LEU A 17 -9.10 8.78 -14.34
N GLY A 18 -8.87 7.61 -13.77
CA GLY A 18 -8.41 6.40 -14.49
C GLY A 18 -6.90 6.32 -14.71
N GLU A 19 -6.13 7.36 -14.36
CA GLU A 19 -4.67 7.39 -14.50
C GLU A 19 -3.97 6.70 -13.33
N GLY A 20 -4.18 5.38 -13.25
CA GLY A 20 -3.63 4.51 -12.22
C GLY A 20 -4.17 3.10 -12.32
N GLN A 21 -3.77 2.28 -11.38
CA GLN A 21 -4.25 0.90 -11.26
C GLN A 21 -4.42 0.53 -9.79
N VAL A 22 -5.42 -0.31 -9.50
CA VAL A 22 -5.56 -0.91 -8.16
C VAL A 22 -4.31 -1.73 -7.87
N ALA A 23 -3.71 -1.48 -6.71
CA ALA A 23 -2.54 -2.23 -6.29
C ALA A 23 -2.94 -3.57 -5.65
N VAL A 24 -2.19 -4.62 -5.99
CA VAL A 24 -2.29 -5.94 -5.35
C VAL A 24 -1.16 -6.12 -4.33
N GLY A 25 -0.05 -5.43 -4.57
CA GLY A 25 1.15 -5.46 -3.76
C GLY A 25 2.01 -4.23 -4.05
N PRO A 26 3.28 -4.23 -3.63
CA PRO A 26 4.20 -3.10 -3.82
C PRO A 26 4.65 -2.89 -5.26
N MET A 27 4.48 -3.88 -6.12
CA MET A 27 4.95 -3.84 -7.50
C MET A 27 3.80 -3.53 -8.45
N PRO A 28 3.93 -2.49 -9.32
CA PRO A 28 2.96 -2.24 -10.39
C PRO A 28 3.10 -3.29 -11.51
N LYS A 29 2.05 -3.45 -12.34
CA LYS A 29 1.99 -4.49 -13.39
C LYS A 29 3.12 -4.43 -14.42
N TYR A 30 3.72 -3.26 -14.65
CA TYR A 30 4.85 -3.11 -15.56
C TYR A 30 6.20 -3.50 -14.94
N HIS A 31 6.24 -3.81 -13.64
CA HIS A 31 7.47 -4.15 -12.95
C HIS A 31 8.03 -5.50 -13.45
N PRO A 32 9.36 -5.64 -13.73
CA PRO A 32 9.94 -6.85 -14.31
C PRO A 32 9.74 -8.14 -13.51
N TYR A 33 9.45 -8.00 -12.22
CA TYR A 33 9.20 -9.12 -11.30
C TYR A 33 7.74 -9.18 -10.82
N TYR A 34 6.81 -8.42 -11.44
CA TYR A 34 5.40 -8.54 -11.10
C TYR A 34 4.88 -9.96 -11.34
N ASP A 35 4.16 -10.51 -10.37
CA ASP A 35 3.51 -11.80 -10.53
C ASP A 35 2.11 -11.62 -11.14
N GLU A 36 1.95 -12.06 -12.39
CA GLU A 36 0.70 -11.95 -13.16
C GLU A 36 -0.42 -12.86 -12.62
N ASN A 37 -0.10 -13.84 -11.77
CA ASN A 37 -1.08 -14.74 -11.16
C ASN A 37 -1.79 -14.13 -9.95
N LEU A 38 -1.24 -13.05 -9.37
CA LEU A 38 -1.84 -12.39 -8.24
C LEU A 38 -3.20 -11.80 -8.57
N LYS A 39 -4.13 -11.97 -7.65
CA LYS A 39 -5.48 -11.39 -7.74
C LYS A 39 -5.70 -10.44 -6.58
N PRO A 40 -6.22 -9.24 -6.85
CA PRO A 40 -6.62 -8.34 -5.77
C PRO A 40 -7.75 -8.98 -4.96
N ASN A 41 -7.78 -8.69 -3.68
CA ASN A 41 -8.95 -9.00 -2.88
C ASN A 41 -10.16 -8.25 -3.44
N THR A 42 -11.28 -8.95 -3.53
CA THR A 42 -12.54 -8.37 -3.98
C THR A 42 -13.09 -7.44 -2.90
N TYR A 43 -13.61 -6.28 -3.29
CA TYR A 43 -14.38 -5.42 -2.40
C TYR A 43 -15.62 -6.16 -1.93
N ASP A 44 -15.69 -6.42 -0.65
CA ASP A 44 -16.76 -7.20 0.01
C ASP A 44 -16.88 -6.73 1.46
N PRO A 45 -17.64 -5.64 1.70
CA PRO A 45 -17.78 -5.08 3.04
C PRO A 45 -18.52 -6.02 4.01
N GLU A 46 -19.44 -6.86 3.53
CA GLU A 46 -20.17 -7.80 4.38
C GLU A 46 -19.23 -8.91 4.91
N ALA A 47 -18.40 -9.47 4.03
CA ALA A 47 -17.38 -10.42 4.46
C ALA A 47 -16.35 -9.76 5.39
N ALA A 48 -15.96 -8.50 5.13
CA ALA A 48 -15.04 -7.76 5.98
C ALA A 48 -15.62 -7.56 7.40
N GLU A 49 -16.88 -7.17 7.52
CA GLU A 49 -17.57 -7.00 8.80
C GLU A 49 -17.62 -8.33 9.58
N THR A 50 -17.98 -9.42 8.89
CA THR A 50 -18.02 -10.77 9.48
C THR A 50 -16.65 -11.17 10.02
N MET A 51 -15.57 -11.01 9.23
CA MET A 51 -14.21 -11.30 9.65
C MET A 51 -13.79 -10.48 10.90
N LEU A 52 -14.17 -9.20 10.96
CA LEU A 52 -13.87 -8.34 12.11
C LEU A 52 -14.61 -8.80 13.37
N LYS A 53 -15.88 -9.18 13.26
CA LYS A 53 -16.68 -9.73 14.36
C LYS A 53 -16.09 -11.03 14.89
N GLU A 54 -15.72 -11.95 14.01
CA GLU A 54 -15.09 -13.24 14.36
C GLU A 54 -13.73 -13.05 15.04
N ALA A 55 -12.98 -12.01 14.65
CA ALA A 55 -11.70 -11.65 15.25
C ALA A 55 -11.84 -10.90 16.59
N GLY A 56 -13.05 -10.60 17.05
CA GLY A 56 -13.28 -9.84 18.29
C GLY A 56 -12.85 -8.37 18.18
N PHE A 57 -12.98 -7.78 16.99
CA PHE A 57 -12.61 -6.39 16.76
C PHE A 57 -13.45 -5.42 17.59
N ASN A 58 -12.81 -4.39 18.13
CA ASN A 58 -13.48 -3.40 18.98
C ASN A 58 -14.16 -2.31 18.14
N PHE A 59 -15.45 -2.45 17.88
CA PHE A 59 -16.26 -1.46 17.14
C PHE A 59 -16.61 -0.20 17.97
N ASP A 60 -16.42 -0.22 19.28
CA ASP A 60 -16.70 0.95 20.14
C ASP A 60 -15.56 1.98 20.12
N LYS A 61 -14.34 1.53 19.78
CA LYS A 61 -13.16 2.39 19.65
C LYS A 61 -13.26 3.28 18.41
N GLU A 62 -12.86 4.55 18.53
CA GLU A 62 -12.55 5.41 17.41
C GLU A 62 -11.06 5.26 17.06
N TYR A 63 -10.77 4.89 15.82
CA TYR A 63 -9.41 4.63 15.31
C TYR A 63 -8.84 5.88 14.67
N LEU A 64 -7.62 6.26 15.06
CA LEU A 64 -6.93 7.42 14.50
C LEU A 64 -6.23 7.05 13.18
N MET A 65 -6.63 7.71 12.10
CA MET A 65 -5.95 7.70 10.81
C MET A 65 -5.19 9.01 10.60
N ILE A 66 -3.89 8.92 10.34
CA ILE A 66 -3.07 10.09 10.05
C ILE A 66 -2.68 10.16 8.58
N VAL A 67 -2.70 11.38 8.02
CA VAL A 67 -2.52 11.65 6.59
C VAL A 67 -1.54 12.81 6.40
N PRO A 68 -0.64 12.75 5.40
CA PRO A 68 0.28 13.86 5.13
C PRO A 68 -0.46 15.09 4.61
N LYS A 69 -0.26 16.23 5.27
CA LYS A 69 -0.85 17.51 4.93
C LYS A 69 -0.38 18.00 3.54
N GLY A 70 -1.32 18.48 2.74
CA GLY A 70 -1.04 19.06 1.42
C GLY A 70 -0.96 18.05 0.29
N ASN A 71 -1.17 16.76 0.55
CA ASN A 71 -1.32 15.75 -0.49
C ASN A 71 -2.82 15.46 -0.72
N GLN A 72 -3.42 16.19 -1.66
CA GLN A 72 -4.85 16.12 -1.93
C GLN A 72 -5.36 14.71 -2.23
N VAL A 73 -4.60 13.93 -3.02
CA VAL A 73 -4.99 12.55 -3.37
C VAL A 73 -5.07 11.69 -2.12
N ARG A 74 -4.10 11.78 -1.22
CA ARG A 74 -4.11 11.02 0.04
C ARG A 74 -5.18 11.51 1.00
N GLU A 75 -5.39 12.82 1.10
CA GLU A 75 -6.46 13.38 1.94
C GLU A 75 -7.84 12.92 1.47
N GLN A 76 -8.10 12.92 0.16
CA GLN A 76 -9.35 12.39 -0.41
C GLN A 76 -9.44 10.87 -0.30
N SER A 77 -8.34 10.13 -0.47
CA SER A 77 -8.32 8.69 -0.24
C SER A 77 -8.70 8.35 1.21
N ALA A 78 -8.22 9.12 2.19
CA ALA A 78 -8.57 8.93 3.59
C ALA A 78 -10.08 9.08 3.84
N LEU A 79 -10.72 10.07 3.21
CA LEU A 79 -12.17 10.27 3.31
C LEU A 79 -12.95 9.09 2.71
N LEU A 80 -12.51 8.55 1.56
CA LEU A 80 -13.14 7.36 0.98
C LEU A 80 -12.96 6.13 1.86
N ILE A 81 -11.77 5.94 2.44
CA ILE A 81 -11.53 4.85 3.40
C ILE A 81 -12.41 5.00 4.64
N GLN A 82 -12.51 6.19 5.20
CA GLN A 82 -13.38 6.47 6.35
C GLN A 82 -14.83 6.10 6.04
N GLN A 83 -15.35 6.56 4.89
CA GLN A 83 -16.72 6.25 4.46
C GLN A 83 -16.96 4.74 4.26
N ASP A 84 -16.00 4.04 3.68
CA ASP A 84 -16.10 2.59 3.47
C ASP A 84 -16.06 1.82 4.80
N LEU A 85 -15.19 2.21 5.73
CA LEU A 85 -15.08 1.60 7.05
C LEU A 85 -16.30 1.91 7.92
N GLU A 86 -16.91 3.10 7.78
CA GLU A 86 -18.14 3.46 8.49
C GLU A 86 -19.33 2.58 8.09
N LYS A 87 -19.41 2.14 6.83
CA LYS A 87 -20.46 1.20 6.36
C LYS A 87 -20.48 -0.11 7.12
N ILE A 88 -19.34 -0.52 7.65
CA ILE A 88 -19.18 -1.75 8.45
C ILE A 88 -19.03 -1.46 9.94
N GLY A 89 -19.40 -0.26 10.39
CA GLY A 89 -19.43 0.12 11.80
C GLY A 89 -18.09 0.51 12.41
N VAL A 90 -17.01 0.62 11.64
CA VAL A 90 -15.70 1.04 12.12
C VAL A 90 -15.59 2.56 12.10
N LYS A 91 -15.40 3.17 13.27
CA LYS A 91 -15.26 4.61 13.44
C LYS A 91 -13.81 5.02 13.22
N VAL A 92 -13.59 5.95 12.30
CA VAL A 92 -12.24 6.47 11.98
C VAL A 92 -12.24 7.98 12.12
N LYS A 93 -11.29 8.51 12.90
CA LYS A 93 -10.97 9.94 12.98
C LYS A 93 -9.77 10.22 12.09
N ILE A 94 -9.88 11.21 11.19
CA ILE A 94 -8.78 11.61 10.30
C ILE A 94 -8.10 12.85 10.87
N GLU A 95 -6.78 12.82 10.97
CA GLU A 95 -5.95 13.98 11.31
C GLU A 95 -4.81 14.15 10.28
N THR A 96 -4.51 15.40 9.93
CA THR A 96 -3.45 15.72 8.98
C THR A 96 -2.25 16.30 9.69
N TYR A 97 -1.05 15.84 9.33
CA TYR A 97 0.21 16.28 9.90
C TYR A 97 1.21 16.62 8.79
N ASP A 98 2.19 17.46 9.09
CA ASP A 98 3.37 17.56 8.24
C ASP A 98 4.07 16.20 8.14
N PHE A 99 4.79 15.97 7.04
CA PHE A 99 5.31 14.65 6.72
C PHE A 99 6.29 14.11 7.77
N THR A 100 7.11 14.98 8.37
CA THR A 100 8.09 14.57 9.40
C THR A 100 7.41 14.12 10.68
N THR A 101 6.43 14.90 11.15
CA THR A 101 5.61 14.55 12.33
C THR A 101 4.83 13.27 12.10
N LEU A 102 4.23 13.10 10.92
CA LEU A 102 3.50 11.88 10.56
C LEU A 102 4.40 10.64 10.65
N LEU A 103 5.61 10.69 10.06
CA LEU A 103 6.55 9.56 10.12
C LEU A 103 6.98 9.24 11.56
N GLN A 104 7.18 10.26 12.39
CA GLN A 104 7.50 10.07 13.80
C GLN A 104 6.35 9.38 14.54
N MET A 105 5.12 9.84 14.36
CA MET A 105 3.94 9.26 15.00
C MET A 105 3.75 7.79 14.61
N LEU A 106 3.95 7.44 13.34
CA LEU A 106 3.88 6.05 12.89
C LEU A 106 4.95 5.17 13.54
N ARG A 107 6.21 5.64 13.59
CA ARG A 107 7.31 4.91 14.27
C ARG A 107 7.05 4.68 15.75
N GLU A 108 6.39 5.62 16.40
CA GLU A 108 6.04 5.55 17.82
C GLU A 108 4.73 4.80 18.09
N GLY A 109 4.04 4.31 17.05
CA GLY A 109 2.76 3.61 17.19
C GLY A 109 1.64 4.51 17.74
N LYS A 110 1.70 5.82 17.50
CA LYS A 110 0.72 6.81 17.99
C LYS A 110 -0.51 6.97 17.10
N ALA A 111 -0.61 6.21 16.02
CA ALA A 111 -1.78 6.17 15.16
C ALA A 111 -2.14 4.72 14.86
N ASP A 112 -3.43 4.46 14.67
CA ASP A 112 -3.93 3.13 14.32
C ASP A 112 -3.77 2.85 12.81
N LEU A 113 -3.91 3.89 11.98
CA LEU A 113 -3.81 3.84 10.53
C LEU A 113 -2.98 5.03 10.03
N GLY A 114 -2.28 4.85 8.91
CA GLY A 114 -1.57 5.94 8.26
C GLY A 114 -1.47 5.76 6.76
N LEU A 115 -1.60 6.85 6.00
CA LEU A 115 -1.44 6.83 4.55
C LEU A 115 -0.03 7.26 4.17
N LEU A 116 0.69 6.36 3.54
CA LEU A 116 2.01 6.60 2.98
C LEU A 116 2.04 6.22 1.49
N GLY A 117 3.10 6.57 0.83
CA GLY A 117 3.38 6.13 -0.52
C GLY A 117 4.79 6.57 -0.93
N GLY A 118 5.33 5.87 -1.91
CA GLY A 118 6.66 6.09 -2.45
C GLY A 118 6.75 5.57 -3.87
N GLY A 119 7.89 5.80 -4.51
CA GLY A 119 8.17 5.21 -5.82
C GLY A 119 8.40 3.70 -5.72
N SER A 120 8.18 3.02 -6.83
CA SER A 120 8.57 1.62 -6.99
C SER A 120 10.04 1.54 -7.39
N ASN A 121 10.83 0.73 -6.69
CA ASN A 121 12.22 0.47 -7.06
C ASN A 121 12.28 -0.70 -8.05
N ILE A 122 13.25 -0.67 -8.96
CA ILE A 122 13.48 -1.77 -9.92
C ILE A 122 13.87 -3.07 -9.21
N ASP A 123 14.59 -2.96 -8.10
CA ASP A 123 14.90 -4.12 -7.25
C ASP A 123 13.87 -4.24 -6.11
N PRO A 124 13.07 -5.30 -6.07
CA PRO A 124 12.05 -5.48 -5.04
C PRO A 124 12.60 -5.51 -3.63
N ASN A 125 13.85 -5.94 -3.46
CA ASN A 125 14.49 -5.97 -2.14
C ASN A 125 14.64 -4.57 -1.52
N GLU A 126 14.87 -3.54 -2.32
CA GLU A 126 14.95 -2.16 -1.82
C GLU A 126 13.61 -1.67 -1.24
N SER A 127 12.50 -2.13 -1.81
CA SER A 127 11.16 -1.81 -1.31
C SER A 127 10.79 -2.60 -0.05
N SER A 128 11.38 -3.77 0.16
CA SER A 128 11.04 -4.67 1.27
C SER A 128 11.49 -4.16 2.65
N VAL A 129 12.38 -3.17 2.70
CA VAL A 129 12.90 -2.62 3.97
C VAL A 129 11.80 -2.04 4.88
N ILE A 130 10.66 -1.64 4.31
CA ILE A 130 9.49 -1.20 5.08
C ILE A 130 8.86 -2.33 5.92
N LEU A 131 9.22 -3.57 5.63
CA LEU A 131 8.79 -4.78 6.33
C LEU A 131 9.92 -5.42 7.17
N LYS A 132 11.09 -4.76 7.21
CA LYS A 132 12.22 -5.24 8.01
C LYS A 132 12.00 -4.90 9.48
N PRO A 133 12.00 -5.88 10.39
CA PRO A 133 11.91 -5.62 11.82
C PRO A 133 12.99 -4.64 12.29
N ASN A 134 12.61 -3.70 13.14
CA ASN A 134 13.50 -2.67 13.71
C ASN A 134 14.14 -1.69 12.70
N ASP A 135 13.76 -1.70 11.43
CA ASP A 135 14.18 -0.65 10.48
C ASP A 135 13.37 0.63 10.73
N ALA A 136 14.01 1.78 10.57
CA ALA A 136 13.37 3.09 10.74
C ALA A 136 12.24 3.37 9.73
N ARG A 137 12.14 2.60 8.65
CA ARG A 137 11.10 2.66 7.62
C ARG A 137 9.97 1.65 7.83
N ASN A 138 10.05 0.81 8.86
CA ASN A 138 8.99 -0.12 9.23
C ASN A 138 7.88 0.61 9.99
N TYR A 139 7.03 1.33 9.26
CA TYR A 139 5.94 2.13 9.85
C TYR A 139 4.74 1.30 10.27
N SER A 140 4.60 0.07 9.79
CA SER A 140 3.57 -0.89 10.22
C SER A 140 3.95 -1.65 11.49
N LEU A 141 5.17 -1.43 11.99
CA LEU A 141 5.72 -2.04 13.21
C LEU A 141 5.67 -3.58 13.20
N VAL A 142 5.77 -4.17 12.01
CA VAL A 142 5.82 -5.63 11.87
C VAL A 142 7.07 -6.19 12.56
N LYS A 143 6.91 -7.33 13.21
CA LYS A 143 7.97 -8.02 13.96
C LYS A 143 8.45 -9.28 13.28
N ASP A 144 7.61 -9.87 12.43
CA ASP A 144 7.96 -11.07 11.67
C ASP A 144 8.86 -10.67 10.49
N PRO A 145 10.06 -11.25 10.35
CA PRO A 145 10.98 -10.95 9.27
C PRO A 145 10.60 -11.61 7.94
N LYS A 146 9.62 -12.52 7.90
CA LYS A 146 9.36 -13.41 6.76
C LYS A 146 9.28 -12.71 5.42
N TRP A 147 8.61 -11.57 5.33
CA TRP A 147 8.46 -10.83 4.05
C TRP A 147 9.78 -10.20 3.62
N PHE A 148 10.53 -9.62 4.57
CA PHE A 148 11.85 -9.08 4.30
C PHE A 148 12.82 -10.17 3.87
N ASP A 149 12.79 -11.33 4.54
CA ASP A 149 13.68 -12.46 4.25
C ASP A 149 13.40 -13.07 2.87
N LEU A 150 12.13 -13.22 2.47
CA LEU A 150 11.75 -13.67 1.12
C LEU A 150 12.30 -12.73 0.02
N ALA A 151 12.14 -11.42 0.19
CA ALA A 151 12.68 -10.46 -0.75
C ALA A 151 14.21 -10.46 -0.77
N ASN A 152 14.84 -10.57 0.39
CA ASN A 152 16.29 -10.61 0.54
C ASN A 152 16.90 -11.90 -0.05
N GLU A 153 16.19 -13.02 0.04
CA GLU A 153 16.57 -14.25 -0.65
C GLU A 153 16.60 -14.02 -2.17
N GLY A 154 15.61 -13.36 -2.75
CA GLY A 154 15.60 -12.99 -4.17
C GLY A 154 16.80 -12.14 -4.57
N ALA A 155 17.22 -11.20 -3.72
CA ALA A 155 18.41 -10.38 -3.98
C ALA A 155 19.72 -11.21 -3.99
N SER A 156 19.76 -12.35 -3.32
CA SER A 156 20.93 -13.24 -3.28
C SER A 156 21.08 -14.14 -4.51
N LYS A 157 20.04 -14.28 -5.32
CA LYS A 157 20.05 -15.14 -6.52
C LYS A 157 20.73 -14.45 -7.69
N VAL A 158 21.33 -15.23 -8.58
CA VAL A 158 22.13 -14.74 -9.72
C VAL A 158 21.27 -14.61 -10.98
N THR A 159 20.41 -15.60 -11.25
CA THR A 159 19.60 -15.60 -12.46
C THR A 159 18.26 -14.88 -12.27
N LYS A 160 17.73 -14.29 -13.35
CA LYS A 160 16.43 -13.61 -13.33
C LYS A 160 15.30 -14.58 -12.94
N GLU A 161 15.37 -15.80 -13.39
CA GLU A 161 14.39 -16.86 -13.12
C GLU A 161 14.36 -17.26 -11.65
N GLU A 162 15.53 -17.42 -11.02
CA GLU A 162 15.61 -17.72 -9.59
C GLU A 162 15.11 -16.55 -8.74
N ARG A 163 15.50 -15.33 -9.09
CA ARG A 163 15.01 -14.11 -8.45
C ARG A 163 13.48 -13.99 -8.56
N LYS A 164 12.94 -14.24 -9.76
CA LYS A 164 11.49 -14.18 -10.01
C LYS A 164 10.73 -15.12 -9.08
N LYS A 165 11.18 -16.36 -8.90
CA LYS A 165 10.54 -17.33 -7.98
C LYS A 165 10.48 -16.82 -6.53
N CYS A 166 11.56 -16.22 -6.04
CA CYS A 166 11.58 -15.65 -4.69
C CYS A 166 10.63 -14.46 -4.58
N TYR A 167 10.61 -13.60 -5.60
CA TYR A 167 9.74 -12.42 -5.60
C TYR A 167 8.27 -12.76 -5.84
N ASP A 168 7.96 -13.86 -6.52
CA ASP A 168 6.59 -14.38 -6.60
C ASP A 168 6.12 -14.83 -5.22
N ALA A 169 6.90 -15.66 -4.53
CA ALA A 169 6.60 -16.09 -3.16
C ALA A 169 6.48 -14.91 -2.18
N TYR A 170 7.32 -13.87 -2.34
CA TYR A 170 7.22 -12.65 -1.57
C TYR A 170 5.89 -11.92 -1.81
N GLN A 171 5.48 -11.75 -3.06
CA GLN A 171 4.23 -11.08 -3.42
C GLN A 171 3.01 -11.89 -2.95
N GLU A 172 3.03 -13.22 -3.13
CA GLU A 172 1.97 -14.11 -2.63
C GLU A 172 1.79 -13.96 -1.11
N ALA A 173 2.90 -14.00 -0.34
CA ALA A 173 2.87 -13.81 1.10
C ALA A 173 2.32 -12.43 1.52
N LEU A 174 2.63 -11.38 0.75
CA LEU A 174 2.08 -10.03 1.00
C LEU A 174 0.58 -9.95 0.74
N VAL A 175 0.08 -10.65 -0.26
CA VAL A 175 -1.36 -10.70 -0.56
C VAL A 175 -2.13 -11.52 0.48
N GLU A 176 -1.55 -12.60 0.98
CA GLU A 176 -2.15 -13.45 1.99
C GLU A 176 -2.24 -12.75 3.36
N ASP A 177 -1.12 -12.17 3.80
CA ASP A 177 -0.99 -11.65 5.17
C ASP A 177 -1.38 -10.19 5.33
N GLN A 178 -1.29 -9.39 4.25
CA GLN A 178 -1.65 -7.96 4.21
C GLN A 178 -0.97 -7.13 5.32
N PRO A 179 0.37 -7.14 5.47
CA PRO A 179 1.07 -6.29 6.42
C PRO A 179 0.91 -4.79 6.11
N TYR A 180 0.58 -4.49 4.87
CA TYR A 180 0.10 -3.21 4.35
C TYR A 180 -1.15 -3.42 3.49
N ILE A 181 -2.06 -2.46 3.51
CA ILE A 181 -3.17 -2.40 2.55
C ILE A 181 -2.66 -1.62 1.34
N TRP A 182 -2.38 -2.32 0.26
CA TRP A 182 -1.96 -1.73 -1.00
C TRP A 182 -3.18 -1.14 -1.70
N LEU A 183 -3.22 0.18 -1.87
CA LEU A 183 -4.39 0.87 -2.41
C LEU A 183 -4.34 0.97 -3.94
N TYR A 184 -3.33 1.65 -4.45
CA TYR A 184 -3.20 1.93 -5.87
C TYR A 184 -1.75 2.26 -6.26
N HIS A 185 -1.46 2.09 -7.55
CA HIS A 185 -0.30 2.65 -8.23
C HIS A 185 -0.77 3.76 -9.15
N GLN A 186 -0.32 4.98 -8.91
CA GLN A 186 -0.64 6.15 -9.71
C GLN A 186 0.33 6.26 -10.89
N ASN A 187 -0.17 6.66 -12.07
CA ASN A 187 0.68 7.00 -13.20
C ASN A 187 1.33 8.37 -12.97
N ASP A 188 2.61 8.48 -13.31
CA ASP A 188 3.29 9.77 -13.38
C ASP A 188 2.96 10.44 -14.71
N LEU A 189 2.28 11.59 -14.65
CA LEU A 189 1.89 12.35 -15.83
C LEU A 189 2.86 13.50 -16.07
N TRP A 190 3.48 13.52 -17.24
CA TRP A 190 4.43 14.54 -17.62
C TRP A 190 3.93 15.36 -18.81
N ALA A 191 3.92 16.69 -18.67
CA ALA A 191 3.61 17.60 -19.76
C ALA A 191 4.90 18.26 -20.28
N TYR A 192 5.12 18.18 -21.57
CA TYR A 192 6.31 18.73 -22.23
C TYR A 192 5.94 19.81 -23.22
N SER A 193 6.80 20.83 -23.34
CA SER A 193 6.68 21.80 -24.38
C SER A 193 6.96 21.16 -25.75
N LYS A 194 6.14 21.47 -26.77
CA LYS A 194 6.37 21.06 -28.16
C LYS A 194 7.68 21.57 -28.75
N ARG A 195 8.39 22.48 -28.06
CA ARG A 195 9.71 23.00 -28.46
C ARG A 195 10.85 22.05 -28.14
N LEU A 196 10.62 21.04 -27.29
CA LEU A 196 11.62 20.03 -27.00
C LEU A 196 11.64 19.00 -28.12
N ALA A 197 12.80 18.81 -28.77
CA ALA A 197 12.97 17.89 -29.87
C ALA A 197 12.90 16.42 -29.41
N GLU A 198 13.46 16.15 -28.23
CA GLU A 198 13.43 14.83 -27.59
C GLU A 198 13.13 14.99 -26.09
N VAL A 199 12.28 14.12 -25.59
CA VAL A 199 12.01 14.03 -24.16
C VAL A 199 12.46 12.66 -23.69
N PRO A 200 13.39 12.58 -22.73
CA PRO A 200 13.76 11.30 -22.15
C PRO A 200 12.51 10.60 -21.60
N ARG A 201 12.21 9.43 -22.10
CA ARG A 201 11.21 8.55 -21.48
C ARG A 201 11.93 7.76 -20.41
N SER A 202 11.44 7.82 -19.17
CA SER A 202 11.84 6.85 -18.17
C SER A 202 11.27 5.50 -18.59
N GLU A 203 12.14 4.59 -19.01
CA GLU A 203 11.78 3.19 -19.20
C GLU A 203 11.55 2.49 -17.86
#